data_105a952b8349c118b6a34e02ae6203b6
#
_entry.id   105a952b8349c118b6a34e02ae6203b6
#
_cell.length_a   1.000
_cell.length_b   1.000
_cell.length_c   1.000
_cell.angle_alpha   90.00
_cell.angle_beta   90.00
_cell.angle_gamma   90.00
#
_symmetry.space_group_name_H-M   'P 1'
#
loop_
_entity.id
_entity.type
_entity.pdbx_description
1 polymer ?
#
loop_
_entity_poly.entity_id
_entity_poly.type
_entity_poly.pdbx_seq_one_letter_code
_entity_poly.pdbx_strand_id
1 'polypeptide(L)'
;MSVAGRLALIALLATACATSNGVTRSESTTTLMAGWERHFALEWTVEVEQDGTRRLRGYVQNQHGEAVEQVRVLARALDAPGAVIGQRISWVPGTVGGFGRAHFEVPNLPPADRYLLTVWDYTLVQSSSGGWN
;
A
#
# COMPACT_ATOMS: atom_id res chain seq x y z
N MET A 1 -23.45 34.04 -33.50
CA MET A 1 -23.37 34.28 -32.71
C MET A 1 -23.43 33.52 -31.60
N SER A 2 -23.77 33.60 -30.94
CA SER A 2 -24.02 32.83 -29.88
C SER A 2 -23.29 31.67 -29.63
N VAL A 3 -22.78 31.20 -30.27
CA VAL A 3 -22.06 30.12 -30.15
C VAL A 3 -21.33 29.98 -28.97
N ALA A 4 -20.81 30.82 -28.53
CA ALA A 4 -20.05 30.67 -27.43
C ALA A 4 -20.33 29.70 -26.36
N GLY A 5 -21.17 29.81 -25.76
CA GLY A 5 -21.40 28.97 -24.70
C GLY A 5 -20.78 27.68 -24.50
N ARG A 6 -20.99 26.89 -25.31
CA ARG A 6 -20.64 25.61 -25.11
C ARG A 6 -19.41 25.29 -24.47
N LEU A 7 -18.54 25.86 -24.61
CA LEU A 7 -17.31 25.50 -24.12
C LEU A 7 -17.21 25.15 -22.72
N ALA A 8 -17.55 25.85 -21.99
CA ALA A 8 -17.44 25.57 -20.62
C ALA A 8 -17.49 24.19 -20.08
N LEU A 9 -18.46 23.57 -20.39
CA LEU A 9 -18.64 22.33 -19.87
C LEU A 9 -17.43 21.54 -19.71
N ILE A 10 -16.65 21.51 -20.45
CA ILE A 10 -15.53 20.75 -20.36
C ILE A 10 -14.90 20.61 -19.08
N ALA A 11 -14.50 21.60 -18.54
CA ALA A 11 -13.80 21.47 -17.30
C ALA A 11 -14.22 20.43 -16.32
N LEU A 12 -15.36 20.33 -16.12
CA LEU A 12 -15.78 19.42 -15.18
C LEU A 12 -15.18 18.12 -15.24
N LEU A 13 -15.09 17.58 -16.21
CA LEU A 13 -14.57 16.31 -16.30
C LEU A 13 -13.33 16.17 -15.60
N ALA A 14 -12.50 16.98 -15.75
CA ALA A 14 -11.21 16.81 -15.15
C ALA A 14 -11.37 16.42 -13.71
N THR A 15 -12.24 16.99 -13.11
CA THR A 15 -12.38 16.70 -11.74
C THR A 15 -12.61 15.28 -11.49
N ALA A 16 -13.39 14.77 -12.15
CA ALA A 16 -13.71 13.40 -11.95
C ALA A 16 -12.45 12.63 -11.80
N CYS A 17 -11.57 12.88 -12.54
CA CYS A 17 -10.35 12.13 -12.47
C CYS A 17 -9.77 12.12 -11.11
N ALA A 18 -9.77 13.17 -10.55
CA ALA A 18 -9.16 13.24 -9.28
C ALA A 18 -9.66 12.12 -8.45
N THR A 19 -10.84 11.88 -8.53
CA THR A 19 -11.36 10.87 -7.72
C THR A 19 -10.68 9.61 -7.94
N SER A 20 -10.38 9.36 -9.03
CA SER A 20 -9.82 8.08 -9.28
C SER A 20 -8.58 7.88 -8.46
N ASN A 21 -8.13 8.83 -7.85
CA ASN A 21 -7.01 8.62 -7.04
C ASN A 21 -7.17 7.39 -6.26
N GLY A 22 -8.20 7.31 -5.61
CA GLY A 22 -8.37 6.19 -4.78
C GLY A 22 -8.24 4.93 -5.55
N VAL A 23 -8.74 4.94 -6.65
CA VAL A 23 -8.71 3.79 -7.44
C VAL A 23 -7.35 3.45 -7.92
N THR A 24 -6.64 4.39 -8.35
CA THR A 24 -5.34 4.12 -8.84
C THR A 24 -4.61 3.18 -7.97
N ARG A 25 -4.76 3.36 -6.74
CA ARG A 25 -4.06 2.53 -5.86
C ARG A 25 -4.24 1.05 -6.09
N SER A 26 -5.37 0.62 -6.19
CA SER A 26 -5.59 -0.79 -6.35
C SER A 26 -4.98 -1.29 -7.61
N GLU A 27 -5.01 -0.58 -8.60
CA GLU A 27 -4.44 -1.03 -9.79
C GLU A 27 -3.00 -1.30 -9.73
N SER A 28 -2.28 -0.42 -9.23
CA SER A 28 -0.87 -0.63 -9.24
C SER A 28 -0.44 -1.85 -8.48
N THR A 29 -1.21 -2.27 -7.57
CA THR A 29 -0.74 -3.39 -6.81
C THR A 29 -1.17 -4.70 -7.32
N THR A 30 -2.17 -4.72 -8.04
CA THR A 30 -2.67 -5.97 -8.48
C THR A 30 -1.71 -6.81 -9.18
N THR A 31 -0.78 -6.26 -9.79
CA THR A 31 0.10 -7.08 -10.53
C THR A 31 0.86 -8.05 -9.69
N LEU A 32 1.13 -7.71 -8.50
CA LEU A 32 1.98 -8.58 -7.70
C LEU A 32 1.23 -9.48 -6.73
N MET A 33 0.39 -8.94 -5.97
CA MET A 33 -0.31 -9.74 -5.00
C MET A 33 -1.77 -9.34 -5.05
N ALA A 34 -2.42 -9.75 -6.12
CA ALA A 34 -3.82 -9.42 -6.32
C ALA A 34 -4.65 -9.95 -5.16
N GLY A 35 -5.54 -9.14 -4.67
CA GLY A 35 -6.41 -9.60 -3.61
C GLY A 35 -5.83 -9.50 -2.20
N TRP A 36 -4.66 -8.92 -2.07
CA TRP A 36 -4.06 -8.82 -0.75
C TRP A 36 -4.97 -8.07 0.22
N GLU A 37 -5.76 -7.17 -0.28
CA GLU A 37 -6.64 -6.38 0.59
C GLU A 37 -7.69 -7.23 1.28
N ARG A 38 -7.98 -8.37 0.74
CA ARG A 38 -8.95 -9.24 1.40
C ARG A 38 -8.30 -10.04 2.50
N HIS A 39 -7.00 -10.13 2.48
CA HIS A 39 -6.28 -10.91 3.45
C HIS A 39 -5.67 -10.03 4.55
N PHE A 40 -5.27 -8.84 4.21
CA PHE A 40 -4.58 -7.96 5.13
C PHE A 40 -5.15 -6.56 5.15
N ALA A 41 -4.99 -5.90 6.27
CA ALA A 41 -5.25 -4.48 6.37
C ALA A 41 -3.96 -3.84 6.82
N LEU A 42 -3.65 -2.69 6.27
CA LEU A 42 -2.44 -1.96 6.62
C LEU A 42 -2.81 -0.59 7.19
N GLU A 43 -2.06 -0.18 8.22
CA GLU A 43 -2.21 1.17 8.71
C GLU A 43 -0.81 1.69 8.97
N TRP A 44 -0.57 2.94 8.74
CA TRP A 44 0.77 3.48 8.90
C TRP A 44 0.76 4.98 9.09
N THR A 45 1.86 5.50 9.64
CA THR A 45 2.09 6.93 9.73
C THR A 45 3.44 7.23 9.11
N VAL A 46 3.64 8.47 8.74
CA VAL A 46 4.88 8.90 8.11
C VAL A 46 5.64 9.75 9.12
N GLU A 47 6.91 9.41 9.30
CA GLU A 47 7.78 10.17 10.21
C GLU A 47 8.91 10.81 9.42
N VAL A 48 9.31 12.00 9.81
CA VAL A 48 10.41 12.71 9.16
C VAL A 48 11.67 12.43 9.97
N GLU A 49 12.69 11.91 9.29
CA GLU A 49 13.93 11.61 9.95
C GLU A 49 14.86 12.82 9.91
N GLN A 50 15.87 12.80 10.74
CA GLN A 50 16.77 13.92 10.81
C GLN A 50 17.48 14.21 9.50
N ASP A 51 17.74 13.21 8.72
CA ASP A 51 18.45 13.41 7.45
C ASP A 51 17.50 13.80 6.33
N GLY A 52 16.25 14.05 6.64
CA GLY A 52 15.31 14.44 5.60
C GLY A 52 14.55 13.32 4.94
N THR A 53 14.97 12.11 5.15
CA THR A 53 14.21 10.99 4.57
C THR A 53 12.96 10.74 5.39
N ARG A 54 12.14 9.88 4.92
CA ARG A 54 10.90 9.54 5.60
C ARG A 54 10.90 8.08 5.98
N ARG A 55 10.28 7.79 7.11
CA ARG A 55 10.11 6.42 7.57
C ARG A 55 8.63 6.18 7.76
N LEU A 56 8.14 5.07 7.23
CA LEU A 56 6.76 4.68 7.48
C LEU A 56 6.79 3.66 8.60
N ARG A 57 5.84 3.78 9.49
CA ARG A 57 5.78 2.90 10.64
C ARG A 57 4.33 2.50 10.84
N GLY A 58 4.06 1.24 10.99
CA GLY A 58 2.68 0.82 11.12
C GLY A 58 2.50 -0.63 11.43
N TYR A 59 1.33 -1.12 11.13
CA TYR A 59 0.96 -2.49 11.42
C TYR A 59 0.31 -3.15 10.23
N VAL A 60 0.58 -4.45 10.09
CA VAL A 60 -0.13 -5.25 9.12
C VAL A 60 -1.04 -6.15 9.94
N GLN A 61 -2.31 -6.16 9.62
CA GLN A 61 -3.30 -6.96 10.33
C GLN A 61 -3.67 -8.14 9.43
N ASN A 62 -3.56 -9.34 9.97
CA ASN A 62 -3.96 -10.54 9.24
C ASN A 62 -5.45 -10.73 9.50
N GLN A 63 -6.24 -10.71 8.45
CA GLN A 63 -7.68 -10.81 8.57
C GLN A 63 -8.20 -12.23 8.43
N HIS A 64 -7.32 -13.20 8.39
CA HIS A 64 -7.69 -14.58 8.28
C HIS A 64 -7.21 -15.37 9.48
N GLY A 65 -7.73 -16.54 9.67
CA GLY A 65 -7.38 -17.35 10.81
C GLY A 65 -6.08 -18.09 10.70
N GLU A 66 -5.50 -18.13 9.52
CA GLU A 66 -4.23 -18.80 9.35
C GLU A 66 -3.07 -17.84 9.49
N ALA A 67 -2.05 -18.25 10.18
CA ALA A 67 -0.88 -17.41 10.37
C ALA A 67 -0.08 -17.30 9.08
N VAL A 68 0.62 -16.19 8.93
CA VAL A 68 1.48 -15.98 7.78
C VAL A 68 2.86 -15.55 8.26
N GLU A 69 3.84 -15.75 7.43
CA GLU A 69 5.21 -15.34 7.75
C GLU A 69 5.87 -14.84 6.49
N GLN A 70 7.06 -14.30 6.64
CA GLN A 70 7.80 -13.77 5.50
C GLN A 70 6.96 -12.75 4.73
N VAL A 71 6.26 -11.93 5.47
CA VAL A 71 5.44 -10.90 4.84
C VAL A 71 6.34 -9.75 4.43
N ARG A 72 6.18 -9.29 3.21
CA ARG A 72 6.91 -8.12 2.75
C ARG A 72 5.91 -7.06 2.34
N VAL A 73 6.28 -5.82 2.62
CA VAL A 73 5.44 -4.68 2.30
C VAL A 73 6.17 -3.84 1.27
N LEU A 74 5.47 -3.40 0.26
CA LEU A 74 6.03 -2.50 -0.73
C LEU A 74 5.52 -1.10 -0.43
N ALA A 75 6.43 -0.17 -0.24
CA ALA A 75 6.05 1.22 -0.02
C ALA A 75 6.46 2.02 -1.24
N ARG A 76 5.57 2.82 -1.76
CA ARG A 76 5.84 3.70 -2.90
C ARG A 76 5.62 5.14 -2.50
N ALA A 77 6.56 5.98 -2.87
CA ALA A 77 6.45 7.41 -2.64
C ALA A 77 5.96 8.04 -3.94
N LEU A 78 4.90 8.81 -3.85
CA LEU A 78 4.28 9.37 -5.04
C LEU A 78 4.33 10.89 -5.00
N ASP A 79 4.56 11.50 -6.16
CA ASP A 79 4.52 12.94 -6.25
C ASP A 79 3.07 13.39 -6.46
N ALA A 80 2.85 14.67 -6.58
CA ALA A 80 1.49 15.18 -6.69
C ALA A 80 0.71 14.58 -7.85
N PRO A 81 1.26 14.45 -9.03
CA PRO A 81 0.51 13.84 -10.12
C PRO A 81 0.35 12.33 -9.96
N GLY A 82 1.05 11.73 -9.02
CA GLY A 82 0.90 10.29 -8.82
C GLY A 82 2.02 9.43 -9.36
N ALA A 83 3.10 10.04 -9.81
CA ALA A 83 4.21 9.24 -10.32
C ALA A 83 5.02 8.70 -9.15
N VAL A 84 5.57 7.53 -9.33
CA VAL A 84 6.38 6.90 -8.28
C VAL A 84 7.76 7.52 -8.33
N ILE A 85 8.18 8.17 -7.26
CA ILE A 85 9.48 8.79 -7.20
C ILE A 85 10.42 8.01 -6.27
N GLY A 86 9.97 6.96 -5.71
CA GLY A 86 10.82 6.09 -4.90
C GLY A 86 10.02 4.94 -4.38
N GLN A 87 10.68 3.82 -4.09
CA GLN A 87 9.97 2.70 -3.50
C GLN A 87 10.94 1.79 -2.78
N ARG A 88 10.41 1.05 -1.83
CA ARG A 88 11.19 0.13 -1.04
C ARG A 88 10.34 -1.04 -0.60
N ILE A 89 10.98 -2.18 -0.47
CA ILE A 89 10.33 -3.37 0.07
C ILE A 89 10.95 -3.62 1.43
N SER A 90 10.13 -3.86 2.42
CA SER A 90 10.60 -4.15 3.76
C SER A 90 9.93 -5.40 4.29
N TRP A 91 10.67 -6.12 5.11
CA TRP A 91 10.12 -7.31 5.75
C TRP A 91 9.31 -6.93 6.97
N VAL A 92 8.26 -7.69 7.22
CA VAL A 92 7.53 -7.60 8.46
C VAL A 92 8.13 -8.70 9.33
N PRO A 93 8.72 -8.37 10.45
CA PRO A 93 9.42 -9.38 11.25
C PRO A 93 8.49 -10.44 11.81
N GLY A 94 8.96 -11.66 11.79
CA GLY A 94 8.27 -12.75 12.47
C GLY A 94 7.01 -13.24 11.78
N THR A 95 6.20 -13.89 12.57
CA THR A 95 4.96 -14.47 12.10
C THR A 95 3.80 -13.59 12.50
N VAL A 96 2.85 -13.43 11.61
CA VAL A 96 1.64 -12.68 11.95
C VAL A 96 0.56 -13.72 12.19
N GLY A 97 0.16 -13.88 13.43
CA GLY A 97 -0.83 -14.90 13.76
C GLY A 97 -2.17 -14.64 13.11
N GLY A 98 -2.98 -15.65 13.08
CA GLY A 98 -4.32 -15.50 12.52
C GLY A 98 -5.07 -14.44 13.29
N PHE A 99 -5.69 -13.51 12.61
CA PHE A 99 -6.41 -12.38 13.17
C PHE A 99 -5.51 -11.48 14.03
N GLY A 100 -4.22 -11.65 13.93
CA GLY A 100 -3.29 -10.84 14.70
C GLY A 100 -2.68 -9.75 13.84
N ARG A 101 -1.78 -9.00 14.42
CA ARG A 101 -1.11 -7.95 13.68
C ARG A 101 0.36 -7.90 14.07
N ALA A 102 1.15 -7.31 13.21
CA ALA A 102 2.56 -7.17 13.47
C ALA A 102 3.02 -5.79 13.03
N HIS A 103 4.02 -5.30 13.71
CA HIS A 103 4.56 -3.97 13.43
C HIS A 103 5.57 -4.06 12.29
N PHE A 104 5.63 -3.02 11.48
CA PHE A 104 6.66 -2.95 10.44
C PHE A 104 7.15 -1.51 10.29
N GLU A 105 8.30 -1.38 9.67
CA GLU A 105 8.85 -0.06 9.37
C GLU A 105 9.46 -0.09 7.98
N VAL A 106 9.34 1.01 7.27
CA VAL A 106 9.97 1.15 5.97
C VAL A 106 10.78 2.44 6.00
N PRO A 107 12.07 2.35 6.17
CA PRO A 107 12.91 3.55 6.29
C PRO A 107 13.41 4.04 4.93
N ASN A 108 14.05 5.18 4.97
CA ASN A 108 14.78 5.70 3.81
C ASN A 108 13.95 5.95 2.56
N LEU A 109 12.78 6.49 2.75
CA LEU A 109 11.98 6.90 1.61
C LEU A 109 12.18 8.38 1.37
N PRO A 110 12.04 8.84 0.14
CA PRO A 110 12.17 10.26 -0.14
C PRO A 110 10.93 11.02 0.31
N PRO A 111 11.06 12.32 0.52
CA PRO A 111 9.86 13.13 0.78
C PRO A 111 8.94 13.02 -0.43
N ALA A 112 7.67 12.97 -0.20
CA ALA A 112 6.72 12.79 -1.27
C ALA A 112 5.36 13.34 -0.85
N ASP A 113 4.48 13.51 -1.82
CA ASP A 113 3.16 14.01 -1.51
C ASP A 113 2.30 12.96 -0.84
N ARG A 114 2.52 11.72 -1.15
CA ARG A 114 1.80 10.65 -0.46
C ARG A 114 2.54 9.35 -0.60
N TYR A 115 2.20 8.42 0.25
CA TYR A 115 2.83 7.11 0.25
C TYR A 115 1.74 6.05 0.12
N LEU A 116 2.04 5.03 -0.64
CA LEU A 116 1.10 3.95 -0.88
C LEU A 116 1.76 2.66 -0.47
N LEU A 117 1.12 1.91 0.39
CA LEU A 117 1.66 0.65 0.86
C LEU A 117 0.80 -0.51 0.42
N THR A 118 1.45 -1.58 0.08
CA THR A 118 0.74 -2.80 -0.30
C THR A 118 1.51 -3.98 0.24
N VAL A 119 0.84 -5.08 0.44
CA VAL A 119 1.55 -6.30 0.80
C VAL A 119 2.10 -6.86 -0.49
N TRP A 120 3.40 -7.04 -0.54
CA TRP A 120 4.07 -7.51 -1.74
C TRP A 120 3.93 -9.02 -1.88
N ASP A 121 4.17 -9.74 -0.81
CA ASP A 121 3.96 -11.18 -0.78
C ASP A 121 4.02 -11.70 0.64
N TYR A 122 3.68 -12.94 0.82
CA TYR A 122 3.69 -13.58 2.11
C TYR A 122 3.65 -15.08 1.92
N THR A 123 3.86 -15.84 2.99
CA THR A 123 3.81 -17.29 2.96
C THR A 123 2.87 -17.75 4.07
N LEU A 124 2.00 -18.67 3.76
CA LEU A 124 1.16 -19.23 4.80
C LEU A 124 1.98 -20.20 5.64
N VAL A 125 1.78 -20.13 6.94
CA VAL A 125 2.49 -21.04 7.81
C VAL A 125 1.79 -22.39 7.70
N GLN A 126 2.54 -23.41 7.30
CA GLN A 126 1.96 -24.70 7.15
C GLN A 126 1.81 -25.31 8.49
N SER A 127 0.71 -25.78 8.78
CA SER A 127 0.56 -26.36 10.04
C SER A 127 1.15 -27.66 10.02
N SER A 128 1.46 -28.06 9.03
CA SER A 128 2.14 -29.25 8.97
C SER A 128 1.92 -30.21 9.93
N SER A 129 1.75 -29.85 10.86
CA SER A 129 1.56 -30.76 11.77
C SER A 129 1.00 -31.82 11.13
N GLY A 130 0.37 -31.51 10.39
CA GLY A 130 -0.24 -32.55 9.84
C GLY A 130 0.80 -33.52 9.61
N GLY A 131 1.56 -33.19 9.42
CA GLY A 131 2.36 -34.12 9.13
C GLY A 131 2.50 -35.15 10.03
N TRP A 132 2.17 -35.50 10.33
CA TRP A 132 2.45 -36.46 10.96
C TRP A 132 2.01 -37.24 11.23
N ASN A 133 1.79 -37.16 11.21
CA ASN A 133 1.58 -37.98 11.51
C ASN A 133 1.59 -38.62 11.39
#